data_2df848a32ab068d9a9bc282b5d25bec2
#
_entry.id   2df848a32ab068d9a9bc282b5d25bec2
#
_cell.length_a   1.000
_cell.length_b   1.000
_cell.length_c   1.000
_cell.angle_alpha   90.00
_cell.angle_beta   90.00
_cell.angle_gamma   90.00
#
_symmetry.space_group_name_H-M   'P 1'
#
loop_
_entity.id
_entity.type
_entity.pdbx_description
1 polymer ?
#
loop_
_entity_poly.entity_id
_entity_poly.type
_entity_poly.pdbx_seq_one_letter_code
_entity_poly.pdbx_strand_id
1 'polypeptide(L)'
;FMNKVFKIIWNNVTQSFVVVSELARNRGKLSSEMKKSNVVNLFKLSIFTMCMMGGASQVQAKFAQGGIPDSNVNATSIAIADANSTATAANSITMGNSAQNPYQAGIVLGYWAGAKGSTSGGYNVIIGGNAQVGTKAGAVNQSIAIGAGGGEANANLINGAWAKGDQSIAIGGNTRSDGNSSIAIGGDDLDRAGSKNYTGADKFIDYDKNGNKTGEYALKNKALRDIYNKMTGDTMKNAVYADTVSGDASVAIGAQAVADADLSTALGTKSKASAFGSVALGVGAKASKLNSVAIGTASVTDNVGRAYATRTILGETYTWAGGATVDA
;
A
#
# COMPACT_ATOMS: atom_id res chain seq x y z
N PHE A 1 64.84 -5.79 42.23
CA PHE A 1 63.60 -5.17 41.72
C PHE A 1 63.45 -5.59 40.26
N MET A 2 62.50 -6.52 39.93
CA MET A 2 62.20 -6.89 38.57
C MET A 2 61.22 -5.86 37.99
N ASN A 3 61.65 -5.09 36.99
CA ASN A 3 60.77 -4.21 36.21
C ASN A 3 59.80 -5.08 35.42
N LYS A 4 58.48 -4.96 35.71
CA LYS A 4 57.46 -5.60 34.92
C LYS A 4 57.14 -4.69 33.72
N VAL A 5 57.61 -5.08 32.54
CA VAL A 5 57.30 -4.35 31.30
C VAL A 5 56.06 -4.99 30.64
N PHE A 6 55.11 -4.18 30.27
CA PHE A 6 53.87 -4.59 29.61
C PHE A 6 53.80 -3.96 28.22
N LYS A 7 53.18 -4.67 27.27
CA LYS A 7 52.85 -4.12 25.94
C LYS A 7 51.34 -4.20 25.68
N ILE A 8 50.86 -3.29 24.87
CA ILE A 8 49.47 -3.25 24.44
C ILE A 8 49.40 -3.93 23.08
N ILE A 9 48.53 -4.92 22.94
CA ILE A 9 48.25 -5.60 21.66
C ILE A 9 46.76 -5.50 21.33
N TRP A 10 46.45 -5.49 20.06
CA TRP A 10 45.09 -5.54 19.60
C TRP A 10 44.58 -6.99 19.58
N ASN A 11 43.47 -7.25 20.24
CA ASN A 11 42.81 -8.55 20.21
C ASN A 11 41.72 -8.55 19.13
N ASN A 12 41.94 -9.30 18.06
CA ASN A 12 41.02 -9.39 16.93
C ASN A 12 39.70 -10.12 17.26
N VAL A 13 39.63 -10.89 18.31
CA VAL A 13 38.41 -11.63 18.71
C VAL A 13 37.48 -10.73 19.52
N THR A 14 38.02 -9.94 20.43
CA THR A 14 37.22 -9.03 21.27
C THR A 14 37.20 -7.60 20.74
N GLN A 15 37.89 -7.33 19.63
CA GLN A 15 38.05 -6.00 19.02
C GLN A 15 38.41 -4.90 20.03
N SER A 16 39.36 -5.20 20.94
CA SER A 16 39.78 -4.30 21.96
C SER A 16 41.32 -4.37 22.22
N PHE A 17 41.86 -3.31 22.74
CA PHE A 17 43.28 -3.32 23.19
C PHE A 17 43.39 -4.04 24.51
N VAL A 18 44.35 -4.98 24.59
CA VAL A 18 44.62 -5.77 25.81
C VAL A 18 46.05 -5.55 26.24
N VAL A 19 46.27 -5.32 27.54
CA VAL A 19 47.60 -5.22 28.14
C VAL A 19 48.11 -6.62 28.42
N VAL A 20 49.25 -6.98 27.88
CA VAL A 20 49.88 -8.28 28.05
C VAL A 20 51.32 -8.15 28.55
N SER A 21 51.84 -9.18 29.19
CA SER A 21 53.26 -9.25 29.57
C SER A 21 54.12 -9.21 28.30
N GLU A 22 55.27 -8.56 28.40
CA GLU A 22 56.25 -8.48 27.28
C GLU A 22 56.73 -9.86 26.80
N LEU A 23 56.60 -10.87 27.65
CA LEU A 23 56.95 -12.27 27.31
C LEU A 23 55.82 -13.01 26.57
N ALA A 24 54.65 -12.40 26.39
CA ALA A 24 53.55 -13.00 25.62
C ALA A 24 53.94 -13.07 24.13
N ARG A 25 54.28 -14.25 23.65
CA ARG A 25 54.49 -14.52 22.20
C ARG A 25 53.13 -14.69 21.55
N ASN A 26 52.93 -14.00 20.44
CA ASN A 26 51.77 -14.19 19.58
C ASN A 26 51.88 -15.59 18.94
N ARG A 27 51.33 -16.61 19.59
CA ARG A 27 51.18 -17.96 19.03
C ARG A 27 49.72 -18.14 18.61
N GLY A 28 49.29 -17.34 17.69
CA GLY A 28 48.14 -17.65 16.83
C GLY A 28 48.60 -18.41 15.59
N LYS A 29 48.98 -19.67 15.72
CA LYS A 29 48.91 -20.56 14.55
C LYS A 29 47.45 -20.72 14.20
N LEU A 30 47.01 -20.08 13.13
CA LEU A 30 45.88 -20.56 12.35
C LEU A 30 46.20 -21.99 11.95
N SER A 31 45.57 -22.97 12.61
CA SER A 31 45.62 -24.35 12.13
C SER A 31 44.89 -24.37 10.80
N SER A 32 45.65 -24.63 9.75
CA SER A 32 45.16 -24.87 8.38
C SER A 32 44.52 -26.26 8.26
N GLU A 33 43.49 -26.52 9.06
CA GLU A 33 42.59 -27.65 8.86
C GLU A 33 41.15 -27.21 9.00
N MET A 34 40.72 -26.29 8.13
CA MET A 34 39.34 -26.30 7.68
C MET A 34 39.22 -27.40 6.67
N LYS A 35 38.65 -28.55 7.08
CA LYS A 35 38.08 -29.53 6.15
C LYS A 35 37.31 -28.78 5.07
N LYS A 36 37.63 -29.06 3.80
CA LYS A 36 36.83 -28.67 2.63
C LYS A 36 35.41 -29.27 2.80
N SER A 37 34.58 -28.70 3.58
CA SER A 37 33.14 -28.86 3.50
C SER A 37 32.61 -27.71 2.66
N ASN A 38 31.65 -28.01 1.79
CA ASN A 38 31.06 -27.21 0.73
C ASN A 38 30.46 -25.87 1.18
N VAL A 39 31.21 -25.04 1.89
CA VAL A 39 30.83 -23.71 2.35
C VAL A 39 31.32 -22.60 1.41
N VAL A 40 31.87 -23.00 0.24
CA VAL A 40 32.45 -22.07 -0.75
C VAL A 40 31.37 -21.23 -1.49
N ASN A 41 30.08 -21.45 -1.21
CA ASN A 41 29.03 -20.67 -1.87
C ASN A 41 28.38 -19.60 -0.98
N LEU A 42 28.92 -19.32 0.22
CA LEU A 42 28.19 -18.46 1.14
C LEU A 42 28.60 -16.98 1.14
N PHE A 43 29.65 -16.56 0.50
CA PHE A 43 29.95 -15.13 0.31
C PHE A 43 30.87 -14.95 -0.90
N LYS A 44 30.33 -14.89 -2.10
CA LYS A 44 30.97 -14.09 -3.14
C LYS A 44 30.68 -12.61 -2.85
N LEU A 45 31.25 -12.13 -1.76
CA LEU A 45 31.48 -10.71 -1.59
C LEU A 45 32.53 -10.36 -2.65
N SER A 46 32.12 -9.79 -3.77
CA SER A 46 33.06 -9.22 -4.72
C SER A 46 33.79 -8.10 -4.00
N ILE A 47 35.02 -8.41 -3.60
CA ILE A 47 35.95 -7.47 -3.01
C ILE A 47 36.08 -6.30 -3.99
N PHE A 48 35.72 -5.15 -3.51
CA PHE A 48 35.93 -3.86 -4.15
C PHE A 48 37.40 -3.68 -4.46
N THR A 49 37.84 -4.05 -5.66
CA THR A 49 39.14 -3.67 -6.14
C THR A 49 39.01 -2.27 -6.71
N MET A 50 39.32 -1.29 -5.86
CA MET A 50 39.44 0.10 -6.25
C MET A 50 40.65 0.25 -7.17
N CYS A 51 40.45 0.12 -8.47
CA CYS A 51 41.41 0.54 -9.47
C CYS A 51 41.23 2.05 -9.70
N MET A 52 42.04 2.85 -9.02
CA MET A 52 42.29 4.23 -9.37
C MET A 52 43.13 4.26 -10.64
N MET A 53 42.50 4.38 -11.81
CA MET A 53 43.13 4.96 -13.02
C MET A 53 42.06 5.43 -13.98
N GLY A 54 41.98 6.73 -14.10
CA GLY A 54 41.54 7.60 -15.19
C GLY A 54 40.45 7.08 -16.14
N GLY A 55 39.22 7.46 -15.88
CA GLY A 55 38.08 7.26 -16.75
C GLY A 55 36.84 7.02 -15.88
N ALA A 56 35.82 7.84 -15.99
CA ALA A 56 34.58 7.68 -15.27
C ALA A 56 33.82 6.45 -15.74
N SER A 57 34.32 5.24 -15.37
CA SER A 57 33.57 4.01 -15.46
C SER A 57 32.61 3.98 -14.26
N GLN A 58 31.34 4.09 -14.54
CA GLN A 58 30.29 3.88 -13.55
C GLN A 58 30.52 2.51 -12.88
N VAL A 59 30.67 2.51 -11.57
CA VAL A 59 30.73 1.26 -10.80
C VAL A 59 29.36 0.60 -10.91
N GLN A 60 29.26 -0.39 -11.76
CA GLN A 60 28.06 -1.19 -11.93
C GLN A 60 28.05 -2.25 -10.82
N ALA A 61 27.19 -2.06 -9.82
CA ALA A 61 27.01 -3.03 -8.75
C ALA A 61 25.85 -3.98 -9.09
N LYS A 62 26.18 -5.15 -9.60
CA LYS A 62 25.23 -6.26 -9.76
C LYS A 62 25.32 -7.16 -8.54
N PHE A 63 24.20 -7.47 -7.90
CA PHE A 63 24.11 -8.45 -6.83
C PHE A 63 22.97 -9.43 -7.10
N ALA A 64 23.26 -10.72 -7.20
CA ALA A 64 22.29 -11.79 -7.36
C ALA A 64 22.54 -12.88 -6.31
N GLN A 65 21.52 -13.28 -5.55
CA GLN A 65 21.59 -14.35 -4.57
C GLN A 65 20.31 -15.20 -4.58
N GLY A 66 20.42 -16.49 -4.23
CA GLY A 66 19.28 -17.39 -4.17
C GLY A 66 19.04 -18.21 -5.43
N GLY A 67 20.08 -18.38 -6.29
CA GLY A 67 20.01 -19.20 -7.50
C GLY A 67 19.41 -18.49 -8.71
N ILE A 68 19.26 -17.16 -8.66
CA ILE A 68 18.78 -16.35 -9.79
C ILE A 68 19.82 -16.42 -10.93
N PRO A 69 19.42 -16.79 -12.17
CA PRO A 69 20.31 -16.73 -13.32
C PRO A 69 20.85 -15.31 -13.56
N ASP A 70 22.11 -15.21 -13.93
CA ASP A 70 22.74 -13.91 -14.21
C ASP A 70 22.02 -13.12 -15.31
N SER A 71 21.39 -13.80 -16.26
CA SER A 71 20.57 -13.20 -17.33
C SER A 71 19.32 -12.46 -16.79
N ASN A 72 18.85 -12.82 -15.61
CA ASN A 72 17.64 -12.25 -15.01
C ASN A 72 17.92 -11.01 -14.16
N VAL A 73 19.18 -10.57 -14.05
CA VAL A 73 19.56 -9.41 -13.23
C VAL A 73 20.39 -8.44 -14.05
N ASN A 74 19.93 -7.20 -14.16
CA ASN A 74 20.66 -6.12 -14.82
C ASN A 74 21.97 -5.80 -14.08
N ALA A 75 22.98 -5.32 -14.80
CA ALA A 75 24.32 -5.03 -14.26
C ALA A 75 24.34 -3.97 -13.14
N THR A 76 23.30 -3.15 -13.02
CA THR A 76 23.18 -2.11 -11.99
C THR A 76 22.12 -2.41 -10.93
N SER A 77 21.66 -3.66 -10.84
CA SER A 77 20.50 -4.04 -10.02
C SER A 77 20.84 -5.05 -8.94
N ILE A 78 19.97 -5.11 -7.91
CA ILE A 78 20.05 -6.04 -6.79
C ILE A 78 18.88 -7.01 -6.88
N ALA A 79 19.14 -8.32 -6.80
CA ALA A 79 18.11 -9.34 -6.68
C ALA A 79 18.47 -10.36 -5.59
N ILE A 80 17.54 -10.56 -4.65
CA ILE A 80 17.66 -11.57 -3.58
C ILE A 80 16.37 -12.40 -3.59
N ALA A 81 16.41 -13.56 -4.25
CA ALA A 81 15.20 -14.35 -4.47
C ALA A 81 15.53 -15.76 -5.03
N ASP A 82 14.53 -16.45 -5.57
CA ASP A 82 14.67 -17.74 -6.26
C ASP A 82 14.98 -17.59 -7.76
N ALA A 83 15.14 -18.73 -8.44
CA ALA A 83 15.45 -18.77 -9.88
C ALA A 83 14.35 -18.16 -10.79
N ASN A 84 13.13 -18.01 -10.30
CA ASN A 84 12.00 -17.45 -11.05
C ASN A 84 11.88 -15.92 -10.92
N SER A 85 12.73 -15.31 -10.11
CA SER A 85 12.70 -13.87 -9.86
C SER A 85 13.53 -13.10 -10.87
N THR A 86 13.14 -11.85 -11.12
CA THR A 86 13.81 -11.01 -12.12
C THR A 86 14.04 -9.58 -11.62
N ALA A 87 15.16 -8.99 -12.02
CA ALA A 87 15.51 -7.58 -11.87
C ALA A 87 16.13 -7.09 -13.20
N THR A 88 15.35 -7.15 -14.29
CA THR A 88 15.84 -7.01 -15.66
C THR A 88 16.10 -5.57 -16.09
N ALA A 89 15.45 -4.60 -15.45
CA ALA A 89 15.69 -3.20 -15.74
C ALA A 89 16.82 -2.61 -14.87
N ALA A 90 17.42 -1.51 -15.33
CA ALA A 90 18.54 -0.87 -14.67
C ALA A 90 18.15 -0.22 -13.33
N ASN A 91 19.09 -0.22 -12.38
CA ASN A 91 18.98 0.44 -11.08
C ASN A 91 17.79 -0.06 -10.22
N SER A 92 17.41 -1.32 -10.36
CA SER A 92 16.27 -1.91 -9.69
C SER A 92 16.65 -2.76 -8.47
N ILE A 93 15.71 -2.92 -7.54
CA ILE A 93 15.84 -3.79 -6.36
C ILE A 93 14.71 -4.80 -6.37
N THR A 94 15.03 -6.09 -6.28
CA THR A 94 14.03 -7.17 -6.20
C THR A 94 14.35 -8.11 -5.06
N MET A 95 13.39 -8.35 -4.17
CA MET A 95 13.52 -9.33 -3.09
C MET A 95 12.23 -10.12 -2.93
N GLY A 96 12.32 -11.44 -2.98
CA GLY A 96 11.18 -12.33 -2.75
C GLY A 96 11.06 -13.41 -3.83
N ASN A 97 10.51 -14.56 -3.42
CA ASN A 97 10.30 -15.69 -4.33
C ASN A 97 9.33 -15.29 -5.45
N SER A 98 9.69 -15.58 -6.70
CA SER A 98 8.94 -15.25 -7.91
C SER A 98 8.59 -13.76 -8.07
N ALA A 99 9.37 -12.86 -7.44
CA ALA A 99 9.22 -11.43 -7.60
C ALA A 99 9.73 -10.96 -8.96
N GLN A 100 9.01 -10.08 -9.65
CA GLN A 100 9.33 -9.64 -11.00
C GLN A 100 9.45 -8.12 -11.11
N ASN A 101 10.62 -7.63 -11.49
CA ASN A 101 10.90 -6.20 -11.59
C ASN A 101 11.48 -5.83 -12.97
N PRO A 102 10.64 -5.57 -13.95
CA PRO A 102 11.03 -5.06 -15.26
C PRO A 102 11.16 -3.54 -15.29
N TYR A 103 10.99 -2.85 -14.16
CA TYR A 103 10.90 -1.40 -14.07
C TYR A 103 12.25 -0.76 -13.77
N GLN A 104 12.67 0.21 -14.59
CA GLN A 104 13.85 1.03 -14.34
C GLN A 104 13.68 1.77 -12.99
N ALA A 105 14.72 1.73 -12.15
CA ALA A 105 14.72 2.30 -10.81
C ALA A 105 13.53 1.86 -9.94
N GLY A 106 12.97 0.67 -10.21
CA GLY A 106 11.86 0.09 -9.47
C GLY A 106 12.32 -0.66 -8.22
N ILE A 107 11.46 -0.70 -7.22
CA ILE A 107 11.63 -1.51 -5.99
C ILE A 107 10.49 -2.53 -5.93
N VAL A 108 10.84 -3.82 -5.86
CA VAL A 108 9.86 -4.92 -5.72
C VAL A 108 10.27 -5.82 -4.55
N LEU A 109 9.45 -5.84 -3.51
CA LEU A 109 9.67 -6.62 -2.31
C LEU A 109 8.45 -7.48 -1.98
N GLY A 110 8.58 -8.80 -2.05
CA GLY A 110 7.50 -9.71 -1.65
C GLY A 110 7.35 -10.94 -2.54
N TYR A 111 6.67 -11.97 -2.00
CA TYR A 111 6.33 -13.18 -2.73
C TYR A 111 5.34 -12.85 -3.87
N TRP A 112 5.69 -13.22 -5.11
CA TRP A 112 4.88 -12.94 -6.32
C TRP A 112 4.54 -11.46 -6.52
N ALA A 113 5.30 -10.54 -5.92
CA ALA A 113 5.17 -9.11 -6.15
C ALA A 113 5.71 -8.72 -7.54
N GLY A 114 5.16 -7.68 -8.15
CA GLY A 114 5.75 -7.15 -9.36
C GLY A 114 4.79 -6.68 -10.45
N ALA A 115 5.23 -6.82 -11.71
CA ALA A 115 4.52 -6.38 -12.88
C ALA A 115 3.35 -7.31 -13.25
N LYS A 116 2.17 -6.78 -13.42
CA LYS A 116 1.01 -7.52 -13.97
C LYS A 116 0.93 -7.34 -15.49
N GLY A 117 1.84 -8.02 -16.20
CA GLY A 117 1.81 -8.06 -17.66
C GLY A 117 2.30 -6.81 -18.41
N SER A 118 2.65 -5.72 -17.72
CA SER A 118 3.37 -4.59 -18.31
C SER A 118 4.87 -4.78 -18.12
N THR A 119 5.63 -4.66 -19.20
CA THR A 119 7.10 -4.74 -19.20
C THR A 119 7.76 -3.38 -19.35
N SER A 120 6.97 -2.31 -19.43
CA SER A 120 7.45 -0.95 -19.65
C SER A 120 7.03 -0.02 -18.51
N GLY A 121 7.86 1.00 -18.26
CA GLY A 121 7.68 1.97 -17.17
C GLY A 121 8.85 1.97 -16.21
N GLY A 122 8.75 2.80 -15.17
CA GLY A 122 9.83 2.94 -14.19
C GLY A 122 9.42 3.67 -12.92
N TYR A 123 10.36 3.71 -11.97
CA TYR A 123 10.21 4.41 -10.70
C TYR A 123 9.04 3.91 -9.83
N ASN A 124 8.68 2.63 -9.98
CA ASN A 124 7.57 2.02 -9.25
C ASN A 124 8.04 1.44 -7.90
N VAL A 125 7.19 1.50 -6.88
CA VAL A 125 7.41 0.88 -5.57
C VAL A 125 6.33 -0.16 -5.32
N ILE A 126 6.74 -1.43 -5.17
CA ILE A 126 5.85 -2.58 -5.00
C ILE A 126 6.29 -3.36 -3.78
N ILE A 127 5.48 -3.37 -2.72
CA ILE A 127 5.84 -4.00 -1.45
C ILE A 127 4.67 -4.84 -0.93
N GLY A 128 4.91 -6.12 -0.75
CA GLY A 128 3.93 -7.06 -0.18
C GLY A 128 3.71 -8.28 -1.06
N GLY A 129 3.27 -9.39 -0.46
CA GLY A 129 2.92 -10.59 -1.21
C GLY A 129 1.78 -10.30 -2.20
N ASN A 130 1.94 -10.69 -3.47
CA ASN A 130 0.99 -10.40 -4.55
C ASN A 130 0.68 -8.91 -4.80
N ALA A 131 1.47 -7.98 -4.27
CA ALA A 131 1.37 -6.56 -4.64
C ALA A 131 1.77 -6.38 -6.11
N GLN A 132 1.07 -5.53 -6.86
CA GLN A 132 1.25 -5.43 -8.30
C GLN A 132 1.11 -4.00 -8.82
N VAL A 133 1.84 -3.71 -9.91
CA VAL A 133 1.73 -2.47 -10.67
C VAL A 133 1.49 -2.80 -12.14
N GLY A 134 0.67 -1.99 -12.79
CA GLY A 134 0.42 -2.05 -14.23
C GLY A 134 -0.69 -3.00 -14.67
N THR A 135 -0.98 -2.93 -15.94
CA THR A 135 -1.90 -3.79 -16.68
C THR A 135 -1.25 -4.22 -18.00
N LYS A 136 -1.89 -5.12 -18.76
CA LYS A 136 -1.37 -5.51 -20.06
C LYS A 136 -1.33 -4.37 -21.11
N ALA A 137 -1.94 -3.23 -20.82
CA ALA A 137 -2.27 -2.21 -21.82
C ALA A 137 -1.44 -0.93 -21.77
N GLY A 138 -0.24 -0.93 -21.19
CA GLY A 138 0.60 0.28 -21.27
C GLY A 138 1.73 0.37 -20.24
N ALA A 139 2.59 1.36 -20.41
CA ALA A 139 3.62 1.72 -19.47
C ALA A 139 3.00 2.35 -18.21
N VAL A 140 3.49 1.96 -17.04
CA VAL A 140 3.06 2.53 -15.76
C VAL A 140 4.29 3.03 -15.01
N ASN A 141 4.30 4.30 -14.66
CA ASN A 141 5.43 4.95 -14.02
C ASN A 141 5.02 5.58 -12.70
N GLN A 142 6.01 5.74 -11.81
CA GLN A 142 5.88 6.48 -10.56
C GLN A 142 4.68 6.03 -9.70
N SER A 143 4.34 4.73 -9.79
CA SER A 143 3.20 4.16 -9.08
C SER A 143 3.62 3.40 -7.84
N ILE A 144 2.74 3.35 -6.84
CA ILE A 144 3.00 2.74 -5.54
C ILE A 144 1.93 1.68 -5.26
N ALA A 145 2.36 0.44 -5.03
CA ALA A 145 1.50 -0.65 -4.56
C ALA A 145 2.09 -1.25 -3.28
N ILE A 146 1.47 -0.98 -2.13
CA ILE A 146 1.93 -1.47 -0.83
C ILE A 146 0.80 -2.20 -0.11
N GLY A 147 0.93 -3.52 0.03
CA GLY A 147 -0.07 -4.33 0.73
C GLY A 147 0.02 -5.78 0.32
N ALA A 148 -0.02 -6.66 1.32
CA ALA A 148 0.00 -8.09 1.08
C ALA A 148 -1.41 -8.63 1.00
N GLY A 149 -1.61 -9.62 0.13
CA GLY A 149 -2.81 -10.43 0.06
C GLY A 149 -2.52 -11.89 0.42
N GLY A 150 -3.53 -12.61 0.87
CA GLY A 150 -3.45 -14.06 1.10
C GLY A 150 -3.35 -14.79 -0.24
N GLY A 151 -2.32 -15.65 -0.36
CA GLY A 151 -2.04 -16.37 -1.59
C GLY A 151 -3.02 -17.50 -1.88
N GLU A 152 -4.17 -17.19 -2.45
CA GLU A 152 -4.91 -18.18 -3.22
C GLU A 152 -4.47 -18.06 -4.68
N ALA A 153 -4.04 -19.18 -5.25
CA ALA A 153 -3.56 -19.29 -6.63
C ALA A 153 -4.67 -19.10 -7.69
N ASN A 154 -5.63 -18.23 -7.41
CA ASN A 154 -6.69 -17.93 -8.35
C ASN A 154 -6.31 -16.69 -9.15
N ALA A 155 -5.94 -16.87 -10.41
CA ALA A 155 -5.45 -15.84 -11.32
C ALA A 155 -6.39 -14.63 -11.51
N ASN A 156 -7.57 -14.65 -10.92
CA ASN A 156 -8.57 -13.60 -10.98
C ASN A 156 -8.77 -12.83 -9.65
N LEU A 157 -8.19 -13.30 -8.56
CA LEU A 157 -8.26 -12.65 -7.25
C LEU A 157 -6.87 -12.12 -6.88
N ILE A 158 -6.66 -10.84 -7.09
CA ILE A 158 -5.45 -10.15 -6.63
C ILE A 158 -5.70 -9.76 -5.20
N ASN A 159 -5.07 -10.50 -4.30
CA ASN A 159 -5.25 -10.30 -2.86
C ASN A 159 -4.27 -9.27 -2.27
N GLY A 160 -3.41 -8.66 -3.09
CA GLY A 160 -2.49 -7.59 -2.72
C GLY A 160 -2.97 -6.21 -3.18
N ALA A 161 -2.17 -5.18 -2.91
CA ALA A 161 -2.39 -3.86 -3.50
C ALA A 161 -2.11 -3.90 -5.01
N TRP A 162 -2.95 -3.24 -5.80
CA TRP A 162 -2.79 -3.17 -7.24
C TRP A 162 -2.93 -1.74 -7.78
N ALA A 163 -1.81 -1.12 -8.14
CA ALA A 163 -1.76 0.17 -8.83
C ALA A 163 -1.75 -0.07 -10.34
N LYS A 164 -2.89 0.09 -11.02
CA LYS A 164 -3.05 -0.19 -12.44
C LYS A 164 -2.72 0.99 -13.32
N GLY A 165 -3.04 2.19 -12.86
CA GLY A 165 -2.84 3.43 -13.60
C GLY A 165 -1.43 4.00 -13.45
N ASP A 166 -1.07 4.92 -14.34
CA ASP A 166 0.15 5.71 -14.26
C ASP A 166 0.06 6.70 -13.09
N GLN A 167 1.16 6.90 -12.34
CA GLN A 167 1.21 7.77 -11.17
C GLN A 167 0.14 7.46 -10.10
N SER A 168 -0.23 6.19 -9.97
CA SER A 168 -1.29 5.76 -9.08
C SER A 168 -0.77 5.17 -7.77
N ILE A 169 -1.58 5.24 -6.71
CA ILE A 169 -1.24 4.75 -5.38
C ILE A 169 -2.31 3.77 -4.91
N ALA A 170 -1.91 2.53 -4.60
CA ALA A 170 -2.74 1.52 -3.93
C ALA A 170 -2.07 1.06 -2.65
N ILE A 171 -2.69 1.27 -1.49
CA ILE A 171 -2.14 0.88 -0.17
C ILE A 171 -3.17 0.10 0.63
N GLY A 172 -2.84 -1.15 0.96
CA GLY A 172 -3.68 -2.06 1.74
C GLY A 172 -3.96 -3.37 1.02
N GLY A 173 -4.44 -4.40 1.72
CA GLY A 173 -4.87 -5.66 1.11
C GLY A 173 -6.12 -5.44 0.27
N ASN A 174 -6.20 -6.07 -0.91
CA ASN A 174 -7.33 -5.92 -1.84
C ASN A 174 -7.71 -4.45 -2.13
N THR A 175 -6.69 -3.62 -2.31
CA THR A 175 -6.87 -2.21 -2.67
C THR A 175 -6.45 -2.00 -4.11
N ARG A 176 -7.28 -1.31 -4.90
CA ARG A 176 -7.10 -1.18 -6.34
C ARG A 176 -7.22 0.26 -6.80
N SER A 177 -6.15 0.78 -7.38
CA SER A 177 -6.12 2.09 -8.04
C SER A 177 -6.21 1.86 -9.55
N ASP A 178 -7.44 1.90 -10.09
CA ASP A 178 -7.73 1.52 -11.48
C ASP A 178 -7.37 2.62 -12.48
N GLY A 179 -7.46 3.87 -12.07
CA GLY A 179 -7.21 5.03 -12.92
C GLY A 179 -5.81 5.62 -12.77
N ASN A 180 -5.47 6.54 -13.68
CA ASN A 180 -4.23 7.32 -13.63
C ASN A 180 -4.33 8.43 -12.58
N SER A 181 -3.19 8.80 -11.99
CA SER A 181 -3.11 9.85 -10.96
C SER A 181 -4.11 9.67 -9.82
N SER A 182 -4.43 8.43 -9.48
CA SER A 182 -5.48 8.08 -8.52
C SER A 182 -4.93 7.51 -7.23
N ILE A 183 -5.70 7.58 -6.16
CA ILE A 183 -5.30 7.13 -4.82
C ILE A 183 -6.37 6.19 -4.25
N ALA A 184 -6.00 4.96 -3.91
CA ALA A 184 -6.81 4.02 -3.16
C ALA A 184 -6.05 3.59 -1.90
N ILE A 185 -6.59 3.86 -0.72
CA ILE A 185 -6.00 3.47 0.57
C ILE A 185 -7.08 2.82 1.43
N GLY A 186 -6.92 1.54 1.74
CA GLY A 186 -7.94 0.84 2.52
C GLY A 186 -7.70 -0.65 2.62
N GLY A 187 -8.78 -1.40 2.57
CA GLY A 187 -8.81 -2.85 2.62
C GLY A 187 -10.22 -3.35 2.34
N ASP A 188 -10.38 -4.64 2.33
CA ASP A 188 -11.63 -5.32 1.97
C ASP A 188 -12.34 -5.98 3.16
N ASP A 189 -11.60 -6.22 4.26
CA ASP A 189 -12.11 -6.99 5.40
C ASP A 189 -12.68 -6.09 6.50
N LEU A 190 -13.98 -6.23 6.73
CA LEU A 190 -14.72 -5.59 7.81
C LEU A 190 -15.24 -6.61 8.86
N ASP A 191 -14.88 -7.89 8.77
CA ASP A 191 -15.46 -8.94 9.61
C ASP A 191 -15.19 -8.74 11.09
N ARG A 192 -13.91 -8.52 11.44
CA ARG A 192 -13.51 -8.30 12.84
C ARG A 192 -14.03 -6.97 13.36
N ALA A 193 -13.91 -5.91 12.56
CA ALA A 193 -14.43 -4.58 12.93
C ALA A 193 -15.95 -4.62 13.08
N GLY A 194 -16.66 -5.20 12.11
CA GLY A 194 -18.11 -5.32 12.12
C GLY A 194 -18.66 -6.16 13.28
N SER A 195 -17.89 -7.14 13.76
CA SER A 195 -18.27 -8.03 14.88
C SER A 195 -18.05 -7.40 16.25
N LYS A 196 -17.28 -6.29 16.33
CA LYS A 196 -16.98 -5.64 17.60
C LYS A 196 -18.22 -4.94 18.15
N ASN A 197 -18.52 -5.18 19.43
CA ASN A 197 -19.61 -4.49 20.09
C ASN A 197 -19.24 -3.07 20.48
N TYR A 198 -20.17 -2.14 20.26
CA TYR A 198 -20.07 -0.77 20.73
C TYR A 198 -20.25 -0.71 22.25
N THR A 199 -19.41 0.05 22.95
CA THR A 199 -19.40 0.12 24.41
C THR A 199 -19.97 1.41 24.97
N GLY A 200 -20.15 2.45 24.14
CA GLY A 200 -20.75 3.72 24.53
C GLY A 200 -22.24 3.60 24.87
N ALA A 201 -22.75 4.59 25.56
CA ALA A 201 -24.16 4.68 25.96
C ALA A 201 -25.05 5.45 24.94
N ASP A 202 -24.52 5.75 23.77
CA ASP A 202 -25.19 6.52 22.75
C ASP A 202 -26.38 5.78 22.14
N LYS A 203 -27.26 6.54 21.51
CA LYS A 203 -28.48 6.03 20.87
C LYS A 203 -28.83 6.86 19.64
N PHE A 204 -29.47 6.23 18.66
CA PHE A 204 -30.17 6.94 17.60
C PHE A 204 -31.57 7.25 18.04
N ILE A 205 -32.06 8.43 17.64
CA ILE A 205 -33.44 8.82 17.84
C ILE A 205 -34.06 8.99 16.45
N ASP A 206 -35.09 8.21 16.18
CA ASP A 206 -35.88 8.32 14.96
C ASP A 206 -36.94 9.40 15.13
N TYR A 207 -37.13 10.26 14.13
CA TYR A 207 -38.12 11.34 14.10
C TYR A 207 -39.01 11.17 12.86
N ASP A 208 -40.27 11.56 12.99
CA ASP A 208 -41.17 11.69 11.84
C ASP A 208 -40.90 12.99 11.06
N LYS A 209 -41.65 13.18 9.96
CA LYS A 209 -41.57 14.38 9.12
C LYS A 209 -41.94 15.69 9.83
N ASN A 210 -42.59 15.61 10.99
CA ASN A 210 -43.02 16.73 11.79
C ASN A 210 -42.03 17.01 12.95
N GLY A 211 -40.97 16.23 13.08
CA GLY A 211 -39.97 16.36 14.14
C GLY A 211 -40.32 15.65 15.44
N ASN A 212 -41.39 14.84 15.47
CA ASN A 212 -41.75 14.09 16.67
C ASN A 212 -40.89 12.83 16.76
N LYS A 213 -40.42 12.53 17.98
CA LYS A 213 -39.68 11.29 18.24
C LYS A 213 -40.61 10.09 18.02
N THR A 214 -40.19 9.19 17.11
CA THR A 214 -40.94 7.98 16.78
C THR A 214 -40.27 6.71 17.30
N GLY A 215 -38.98 6.77 17.63
CA GLY A 215 -38.24 5.63 18.11
C GLY A 215 -36.89 5.96 18.73
N GLU A 216 -36.31 4.98 19.36
CA GLU A 216 -34.97 5.05 19.95
C GLU A 216 -34.26 3.70 19.74
N TYR A 217 -33.02 3.75 19.30
CA TYR A 217 -32.16 2.56 19.08
C TYR A 217 -30.88 2.71 19.91
N ALA A 218 -30.80 1.98 21.02
CA ALA A 218 -29.62 1.99 21.88
C ALA A 218 -28.45 1.25 21.16
N LEU A 219 -27.26 1.86 21.18
CA LEU A 219 -26.08 1.33 20.50
C LEU A 219 -25.27 0.40 21.40
N LYS A 220 -25.37 0.56 22.72
CA LYS A 220 -24.61 -0.23 23.69
C LYS A 220 -24.80 -1.73 23.49
N ASN A 221 -23.67 -2.45 23.41
CA ASN A 221 -23.60 -3.90 23.17
C ASN A 221 -24.14 -4.35 21.80
N LYS A 222 -24.39 -3.45 20.86
CA LYS A 222 -24.68 -3.81 19.47
C LYS A 222 -23.40 -3.95 18.68
N ALA A 223 -23.35 -4.93 17.78
CA ALA A 223 -22.22 -5.07 16.85
C ALA A 223 -22.14 -3.85 15.92
N LEU A 224 -20.94 -3.40 15.58
CA LEU A 224 -20.76 -2.26 14.68
C LEU A 224 -21.46 -2.44 13.34
N ARG A 225 -21.54 -3.68 12.84
CA ARG A 225 -22.30 -4.00 11.61
C ARG A 225 -23.80 -3.70 11.73
N ASP A 226 -24.42 -4.01 12.89
CA ASP A 226 -25.84 -3.78 13.12
C ASP A 226 -26.12 -2.28 13.24
N ILE A 227 -25.21 -1.56 13.87
CA ILE A 227 -25.24 -0.10 13.94
C ILE A 227 -25.11 0.51 12.55
N TYR A 228 -24.15 0.06 11.75
CA TYR A 228 -23.96 0.48 10.36
C TYR A 228 -25.23 0.24 9.53
N ASN A 229 -25.78 -0.97 9.60
CA ASN A 229 -26.99 -1.33 8.86
C ASN A 229 -28.18 -0.45 9.24
N LYS A 230 -28.35 -0.15 10.54
CA LYS A 230 -29.41 0.76 11.03
C LYS A 230 -29.22 2.19 10.53
N MET A 231 -27.96 2.70 10.50
CA MET A 231 -27.66 4.07 10.05
C MET A 231 -27.86 4.26 8.56
N THR A 232 -27.40 3.29 7.77
CA THR A 232 -27.26 3.48 6.33
C THR A 232 -28.38 2.84 5.50
N GLY A 233 -29.15 1.92 6.11
CA GLY A 233 -30.05 1.04 5.38
C GLY A 233 -29.35 0.02 4.49
N ASP A 234 -28.00 0.02 4.47
CA ASP A 234 -27.18 -0.89 3.70
C ASP A 234 -26.68 -2.03 4.60
N THR A 235 -26.14 -3.10 4.03
CA THR A 235 -25.74 -4.27 4.77
C THR A 235 -24.21 -4.42 4.82
N MET A 236 -23.64 -4.43 6.03
CA MET A 236 -22.29 -4.87 6.26
C MET A 236 -22.31 -6.37 6.58
N LYS A 237 -22.06 -7.21 5.58
CA LYS A 237 -22.11 -8.67 5.72
C LYS A 237 -20.75 -9.23 6.15
N ASN A 238 -20.78 -10.38 6.87
CA ASN A 238 -19.59 -11.21 7.08
C ASN A 238 -19.13 -11.85 5.77
N ALA A 239 -17.82 -12.07 5.66
CA ALA A 239 -17.19 -12.74 4.53
C ALA A 239 -17.57 -12.15 3.16
N VAL A 240 -17.84 -10.84 3.11
CA VAL A 240 -18.00 -10.09 1.87
C VAL A 240 -16.83 -9.14 1.74
N TYR A 241 -15.89 -9.53 0.91
CA TYR A 241 -14.64 -8.82 0.64
C TYR A 241 -14.81 -8.02 -0.65
N ALA A 242 -14.90 -6.71 -0.52
CA ALA A 242 -14.98 -5.80 -1.65
C ALA A 242 -13.78 -4.86 -1.67
N ASP A 243 -13.15 -4.71 -2.82
CA ASP A 243 -11.96 -3.86 -2.95
C ASP A 243 -12.25 -2.41 -2.57
N THR A 244 -11.24 -1.74 -2.01
CA THR A 244 -11.17 -0.28 -2.03
C THR A 244 -10.69 0.13 -3.42
N VAL A 245 -11.47 0.97 -4.15
CA VAL A 245 -11.24 1.24 -5.58
C VAL A 245 -11.25 2.73 -5.89
N SER A 246 -10.29 3.17 -6.76
CA SER A 246 -10.26 4.52 -7.32
C SER A 246 -10.17 4.51 -8.86
N GLY A 247 -10.92 5.39 -9.52
CA GLY A 247 -10.87 5.68 -10.96
C GLY A 247 -9.87 6.79 -11.32
N ASP A 248 -9.95 7.36 -12.54
CA ASP A 248 -9.00 8.39 -12.99
C ASP A 248 -9.07 9.66 -12.15
N ALA A 249 -7.89 10.13 -11.70
CA ALA A 249 -7.71 11.31 -10.85
C ALA A 249 -8.64 11.33 -9.63
N SER A 250 -9.01 10.16 -9.10
CA SER A 250 -9.94 10.01 -7.98
C SER A 250 -9.25 9.58 -6.70
N VAL A 251 -9.93 9.74 -5.56
CA VAL A 251 -9.42 9.40 -4.23
C VAL A 251 -10.41 8.52 -3.48
N ALA A 252 -10.01 7.31 -3.12
CA ALA A 252 -10.77 6.39 -2.26
C ALA A 252 -9.96 6.06 -1.00
N ILE A 253 -10.44 6.47 0.18
CA ILE A 253 -9.76 6.20 1.45
C ILE A 253 -10.76 5.63 2.47
N GLY A 254 -10.48 4.42 2.93
CA GLY A 254 -11.32 3.69 3.89
C GLY A 254 -11.55 2.25 3.47
N ALA A 255 -11.90 1.38 4.42
CA ALA A 255 -12.21 -0.01 4.09
C ALA A 255 -13.45 -0.08 3.19
N GLN A 256 -13.33 -0.74 2.02
CA GLN A 256 -14.37 -0.85 1.01
C GLN A 256 -14.88 0.51 0.48
N ALA A 257 -14.05 1.57 0.54
CA ALA A 257 -14.36 2.85 -0.08
C ALA A 257 -14.26 2.75 -1.61
N VAL A 258 -15.19 3.37 -2.33
CA VAL A 258 -15.27 3.30 -3.79
C VAL A 258 -15.42 4.70 -4.37
N ALA A 259 -14.41 5.14 -5.15
CA ALA A 259 -14.42 6.36 -5.96
C ALA A 259 -14.15 5.95 -7.41
N ASP A 260 -15.10 5.21 -8.01
CA ASP A 260 -14.95 4.56 -9.31
C ASP A 260 -15.24 5.46 -10.52
N ALA A 261 -15.73 6.66 -10.29
CA ALA A 261 -15.89 7.69 -11.32
C ALA A 261 -14.70 8.66 -11.34
N ASP A 262 -14.43 9.24 -12.50
CA ASP A 262 -13.33 10.19 -12.68
C ASP A 262 -13.50 11.44 -11.82
N LEU A 263 -12.40 11.99 -11.32
CA LEU A 263 -12.32 13.17 -10.45
C LEU A 263 -13.18 13.05 -9.17
N SER A 264 -13.57 11.84 -8.76
CA SER A 264 -14.42 11.64 -7.59
C SER A 264 -13.62 11.43 -6.30
N THR A 265 -14.26 11.66 -5.14
CA THR A 265 -13.64 11.46 -3.83
C THR A 265 -14.57 10.67 -2.91
N ALA A 266 -14.09 9.54 -2.40
CA ALA A 266 -14.78 8.74 -1.37
C ALA A 266 -13.89 8.61 -0.13
N LEU A 267 -14.32 9.16 0.99
CA LEU A 267 -13.57 9.11 2.25
C LEU A 267 -14.45 8.57 3.38
N GLY A 268 -14.12 7.41 3.89
CA GLY A 268 -14.83 6.71 4.96
C GLY A 268 -15.12 5.24 4.62
N THR A 269 -15.36 4.43 5.65
CA THR A 269 -15.73 3.01 5.46
C THR A 269 -16.98 2.89 4.61
N LYS A 270 -16.92 2.11 3.52
CA LYS A 270 -18.03 1.90 2.56
C LYS A 270 -18.62 3.20 2.00
N SER A 271 -17.86 4.30 1.97
CA SER A 271 -18.25 5.50 1.22
C SER A 271 -18.20 5.22 -0.29
N LYS A 272 -19.11 5.82 -1.06
CA LYS A 272 -19.19 5.60 -2.49
C LYS A 272 -19.42 6.90 -3.26
N ALA A 273 -18.48 7.29 -4.12
CA ALA A 273 -18.58 8.38 -5.09
C ALA A 273 -18.55 7.77 -6.49
N SER A 274 -19.73 7.63 -7.11
CA SER A 274 -19.92 6.89 -8.38
C SER A 274 -20.38 7.75 -9.55
N ALA A 275 -20.23 9.06 -9.42
CA ALA A 275 -20.49 9.99 -10.53
C ALA A 275 -19.30 10.96 -10.67
N PHE A 276 -19.08 11.43 -11.89
CA PHE A 276 -18.00 12.36 -12.21
C PHE A 276 -17.98 13.58 -11.27
N GLY A 277 -16.82 13.88 -10.69
CA GLY A 277 -16.62 15.02 -9.79
C GLY A 277 -17.40 14.92 -8.48
N SER A 278 -17.98 13.77 -8.12
CA SER A 278 -18.75 13.63 -6.90
C SER A 278 -17.90 13.43 -5.66
N VAL A 279 -18.40 13.85 -4.49
CA VAL A 279 -17.72 13.72 -3.20
C VAL A 279 -18.61 13.00 -2.19
N ALA A 280 -18.13 11.86 -1.66
CA ALA A 280 -18.78 11.12 -0.57
C ALA A 280 -17.87 11.11 0.65
N LEU A 281 -18.22 11.85 1.71
CA LEU A 281 -17.45 11.99 2.92
C LEU A 281 -18.25 11.52 4.14
N GLY A 282 -17.88 10.38 4.68
CA GLY A 282 -18.52 9.77 5.84
C GLY A 282 -18.74 8.26 5.66
N VAL A 283 -19.01 7.57 6.78
CA VAL A 283 -19.29 6.14 6.76
C VAL A 283 -20.58 5.87 5.98
N GLY A 284 -20.50 5.08 4.92
CA GLY A 284 -21.64 4.74 4.07
C GLY A 284 -22.24 5.92 3.29
N ALA A 285 -21.54 7.06 3.19
CA ALA A 285 -21.98 8.18 2.35
C ALA A 285 -21.98 7.76 0.87
N LYS A 286 -22.99 8.20 0.10
CA LYS A 286 -23.16 7.84 -1.33
C LYS A 286 -23.43 9.07 -2.16
N ALA A 287 -22.50 9.43 -3.05
CA ALA A 287 -22.64 10.51 -4.03
C ALA A 287 -22.77 9.91 -5.43
N SER A 288 -23.96 9.86 -5.96
CA SER A 288 -24.35 9.17 -7.20
C SER A 288 -24.75 10.10 -8.35
N LYS A 289 -24.67 11.40 -8.14
CA LYS A 289 -25.01 12.40 -9.15
C LYS A 289 -23.79 13.23 -9.54
N LEU A 290 -23.75 13.68 -10.78
CA LEU A 290 -22.70 14.54 -11.33
C LEU A 290 -22.43 15.73 -10.39
N ASN A 291 -21.16 15.96 -10.05
CA ASN A 291 -20.72 17.08 -9.19
C ASN A 291 -21.46 17.19 -7.84
N SER A 292 -22.01 16.09 -7.35
CA SER A 292 -22.77 16.10 -6.10
C SER A 292 -21.88 15.86 -4.88
N VAL A 293 -22.34 16.32 -3.72
CA VAL A 293 -21.61 16.21 -2.45
C VAL A 293 -22.52 15.57 -1.40
N ALA A 294 -22.12 14.41 -0.88
CA ALA A 294 -22.74 13.73 0.26
C ALA A 294 -21.79 13.79 1.46
N ILE A 295 -22.10 14.58 2.48
CA ILE A 295 -21.28 14.72 3.69
C ILE A 295 -22.07 14.23 4.90
N GLY A 296 -21.42 13.40 5.70
CA GLY A 296 -21.99 12.80 6.90
C GLY A 296 -22.29 11.32 6.70
N THR A 297 -22.38 10.60 7.83
CA THR A 297 -22.73 9.19 7.83
C THR A 297 -24.06 8.94 7.15
N ALA A 298 -24.12 7.99 6.23
CA ALA A 298 -25.31 7.60 5.49
C ALA A 298 -25.94 8.72 4.61
N SER A 299 -25.23 9.83 4.38
CA SER A 299 -25.70 10.87 3.46
C SER A 299 -25.77 10.34 2.04
N VAL A 300 -26.82 10.66 1.30
CA VAL A 300 -27.03 10.19 -0.08
C VAL A 300 -27.46 11.35 -0.99
N THR A 301 -27.08 11.29 -2.27
CA THR A 301 -27.49 12.24 -3.31
C THR A 301 -28.42 11.58 -4.33
N ASP A 302 -29.41 10.81 -3.84
CA ASP A 302 -30.32 10.04 -4.72
C ASP A 302 -31.30 10.93 -5.47
N ASN A 303 -31.68 12.05 -4.86
CA ASN A 303 -32.64 12.97 -5.47
C ASN A 303 -31.92 14.21 -6.00
N VAL A 304 -32.24 14.59 -7.23
CA VAL A 304 -31.87 15.89 -7.78
C VAL A 304 -32.55 16.93 -6.90
N GLY A 305 -31.77 17.79 -6.25
CA GLY A 305 -32.31 18.91 -5.51
C GLY A 305 -33.21 19.72 -6.42
N ARG A 306 -34.41 20.11 -5.96
CA ARG A 306 -35.20 21.07 -6.71
C ARG A 306 -34.46 22.40 -6.67
N ALA A 307 -34.20 22.98 -7.82
CA ALA A 307 -33.71 24.34 -7.91
C ALA A 307 -34.81 25.29 -7.40
N TYR A 308 -34.53 25.98 -6.33
CA TYR A 308 -35.41 27.04 -5.83
C TYR A 308 -34.72 28.38 -6.13
N ALA A 309 -35.34 29.20 -6.99
CA ALA A 309 -34.92 30.60 -7.15
C ALA A 309 -35.15 31.42 -5.87
N THR A 310 -36.19 31.06 -5.12
CA THR A 310 -36.53 31.70 -3.85
C THR A 310 -37.08 30.65 -2.85
N ARG A 311 -36.88 30.86 -1.56
CA ARG A 311 -37.53 30.08 -0.51
C ARG A 311 -37.86 30.97 0.67
N THR A 312 -39.04 30.79 1.22
CA THR A 312 -39.46 31.48 2.45
C THR A 312 -39.08 30.64 3.68
N ILE A 313 -38.29 31.20 4.57
CA ILE A 313 -37.86 30.60 5.83
C ILE A 313 -38.22 31.56 6.95
N LEU A 314 -38.97 31.09 7.93
CA LEU A 314 -39.47 31.89 9.06
C LEU A 314 -40.24 33.17 8.65
N GLY A 315 -40.94 33.12 7.53
CA GLY A 315 -41.69 34.25 7.02
C GLY A 315 -40.94 35.21 6.09
N GLU A 316 -39.63 35.07 6.00
CA GLU A 316 -38.78 35.88 5.10
C GLU A 316 -38.46 35.13 3.83
N THR A 317 -38.56 35.82 2.68
CA THR A 317 -38.26 35.21 1.37
C THR A 317 -36.83 35.54 0.96
N TYR A 318 -36.02 34.47 0.83
CA TYR A 318 -34.64 34.54 0.38
C TYR A 318 -34.58 34.22 -1.11
N THR A 319 -33.88 35.05 -1.86
CA THR A 319 -33.59 34.87 -3.27
C THR A 319 -32.11 34.50 -3.42
N TRP A 320 -31.80 33.40 -4.11
CA TRP A 320 -30.45 33.00 -4.33
C TRP A 320 -29.84 33.77 -5.50
N ALA A 321 -28.65 34.33 -5.29
CA ALA A 321 -27.94 35.16 -6.29
C ALA A 321 -27.39 34.40 -7.51
N GLY A 322 -27.54 33.12 -7.58
CA GLY A 322 -27.16 32.28 -8.72
C GLY A 322 -28.38 31.91 -9.54
N GLY A 323 -28.30 32.09 -10.85
CA GLY A 323 -29.40 31.76 -11.76
C GLY A 323 -29.92 30.32 -11.62
N ALA A 324 -31.15 30.12 -11.98
CA ALA A 324 -32.04 29.00 -11.76
C ALA A 324 -31.63 27.60 -12.28
N THR A 325 -30.37 27.25 -12.29
CA THR A 325 -29.91 25.92 -12.66
C THR A 325 -28.73 25.52 -11.78
N VAL A 326 -29.02 25.07 -10.55
CA VAL A 326 -28.11 24.18 -9.84
C VAL A 326 -28.74 22.80 -9.97
N ASP A 327 -28.36 22.06 -10.97
CA ASP A 327 -28.49 20.61 -10.95
C ASP A 327 -27.55 20.11 -9.85
N ALA A 328 -28.10 19.82 -8.70
CA ALA A 328 -27.37 19.24 -7.58
C ALA A 328 -27.34 17.71 -7.72
#